data_cb798710a40fa4409372d03eb407c7b5
#
_entry.id   cb798710a40fa4409372d03eb407c7b5
#
_cell.length_a   1.000
_cell.length_b   1.000
_cell.length_c   1.000
_cell.angle_alpha   90.00
_cell.angle_beta   90.00
_cell.angle_gamma   90.00
#
_symmetry.space_group_name_H-M   'P 1'
#
loop_
_entity.id
_entity.type
_entity.pdbx_description
1 polymer ?
#
loop_
_entity_poly.entity_id
_entity_poly.type
_entity_poly.pdbx_seq_one_letter_code
_entity_poly.pdbx_strand_id
1 'polypeptide(L)'
;MAPPIRVAVYDKAFNFRGTIGNPGHVTLTLTFMAPGLGQFSIPNDHRRLGDLMTPGARVHFTDAKGDHLLAGSVRRWRGTGPEKSGSVEFDVIGDFSILQTTLGWVVPGAAITEQGTAGTNWTMTGPAETVLKAAVTENAVNRLGLPITVPTTLGRGSTVSARLRFQTLHERLILTEDGAGIIDSGIAADIVPTEGGLLLDVWTPKTVLQPINERSGIVKSWSYAYDHAKITRVVVAGQGEGTLRLFRERVDTATEAELGEKREAFRDARDSDDPTVLYARADETITENAARSGLSVEFGEAGNFQYGRQFKVGDRVTLEVGGVSISDRLTECTLSWTKDGGFEARPRAGARSEDPSRALADAVMRIARGIRNRNAEA
;
A
#
# COMPACT_ATOMS: atom_id res chain seq x y z
N MET A 1 2.95 -18.99 27.89
CA MET A 1 3.77 -18.95 26.67
C MET A 1 3.95 -17.47 26.28
N ALA A 2 5.13 -17.04 25.89
CA ALA A 2 5.32 -15.63 25.46
C ALA A 2 4.54 -15.39 24.16
N PRO A 3 3.92 -14.21 23.98
CA PRO A 3 3.19 -13.91 22.77
C PRO A 3 4.14 -13.92 21.54
N PRO A 4 3.73 -14.49 20.42
CA PRO A 4 4.55 -14.54 19.20
C PRO A 4 4.74 -13.15 18.57
N ILE A 5 3.90 -12.18 18.93
CA ILE A 5 4.03 -10.79 18.57
C ILE A 5 4.42 -10.01 19.82
N ARG A 6 5.55 -9.33 19.76
CA ARG A 6 6.04 -8.43 20.82
C ARG A 6 5.57 -7.02 20.55
N VAL A 7 5.22 -6.30 21.60
CA VAL A 7 4.72 -4.92 21.53
C VAL A 7 5.66 -4.02 22.33
N ALA A 8 6.41 -3.16 21.68
CA ALA A 8 7.30 -2.19 22.28
C ALA A 8 6.71 -0.79 22.18
N VAL A 9 6.81 -0.01 23.26
CA VAL A 9 6.25 1.35 23.36
C VAL A 9 7.38 2.37 23.33
N TYR A 10 7.17 3.42 22.55
CA TYR A 10 8.09 4.57 22.40
C TYR A 10 7.33 5.87 22.57
N ASP A 11 8.03 6.93 22.92
CA ASP A 11 7.49 8.29 22.90
C ASP A 11 7.61 8.92 21.50
N LYS A 12 7.12 10.16 21.36
CA LYS A 12 7.17 10.93 20.10
C LYS A 12 8.59 11.23 19.59
N ALA A 13 9.59 11.14 20.45
CA ALA A 13 11.00 11.35 20.14
C ALA A 13 11.75 10.03 19.91
N PHE A 14 11.01 8.92 19.73
CA PHE A 14 11.53 7.56 19.52
C PHE A 14 12.31 6.97 20.71
N ASN A 15 12.19 7.54 21.91
CA ASN A 15 12.79 6.94 23.10
C ASN A 15 11.97 5.72 23.54
N PHE A 16 12.65 4.62 23.80
CA PHE A 16 12.03 3.40 24.29
C PHE A 16 11.48 3.59 25.71
N ARG A 17 10.21 3.24 25.89
CA ARG A 17 9.50 3.34 27.19
C ARG A 17 9.31 1.97 27.85
N GLY A 18 9.30 0.90 27.08
CA GLY A 18 9.20 -0.46 27.59
C GLY A 18 8.38 -1.36 26.67
N THR A 19 8.12 -2.58 27.12
CA THR A 19 7.33 -3.59 26.39
C THR A 19 6.03 -3.90 27.10
N ILE A 20 5.05 -4.35 26.32
CA ILE A 20 3.79 -4.94 26.79
C ILE A 20 4.01 -6.46 26.86
N GLY A 21 4.16 -6.98 28.08
CA GLY A 21 4.47 -8.40 28.29
C GLY A 21 3.25 -9.32 28.19
N ASN A 22 2.05 -8.79 28.37
CA ASN A 22 0.82 -9.57 28.44
C ASN A 22 -0.36 -8.82 27.82
N PRO A 23 -0.37 -8.62 26.49
CA PRO A 23 -1.52 -8.05 25.82
C PRO A 23 -2.71 -9.01 25.89
N GLY A 24 -3.94 -8.50 25.88
CA GLY A 24 -5.15 -9.33 25.81
C GLY A 24 -5.31 -9.97 24.44
N HIS A 25 -5.11 -9.18 23.40
CA HIS A 25 -5.03 -9.62 22.00
C HIS A 25 -4.10 -8.67 21.21
N VAL A 26 -3.64 -9.14 20.07
CA VAL A 26 -2.90 -8.34 19.09
C VAL A 26 -3.38 -8.74 17.70
N THR A 27 -3.79 -7.76 16.91
CA THR A 27 -4.16 -7.95 15.49
C THR A 27 -3.40 -6.93 14.64
N LEU A 28 -2.68 -7.41 13.64
CA LEU A 28 -1.94 -6.58 12.69
C LEU A 28 -2.48 -6.85 11.28
N THR A 29 -2.90 -5.81 10.58
CA THR A 29 -3.19 -5.88 9.14
C THR A 29 -2.04 -5.22 8.41
N LEU A 30 -1.18 -6.02 7.82
CA LEU A 30 -0.02 -5.59 7.04
C LEU A 30 -0.44 -5.44 5.59
N THR A 31 -0.18 -4.30 4.97
CA THR A 31 -0.67 -3.98 3.62
C THR A 31 0.47 -3.55 2.72
N PHE A 32 0.48 -4.05 1.49
CA PHE A 32 1.52 -3.74 0.51
C PHE A 32 1.47 -2.29 0.08
N MET A 33 2.56 -1.55 0.27
CA MET A 33 2.74 -0.14 -0.09
C MET A 33 1.57 0.77 0.36
N ALA A 34 0.97 0.43 1.49
CA ALA A 34 -0.08 1.19 2.14
C ALA A 34 0.08 1.10 3.66
N PRO A 35 -0.51 2.01 4.45
CA PRO A 35 -0.42 1.95 5.90
C PRO A 35 -1.02 0.66 6.44
N GLY A 36 -0.23 -0.10 7.17
CA GLY A 36 -0.74 -1.19 7.98
C GLY A 36 -1.52 -0.67 9.19
N LEU A 37 -2.34 -1.53 9.78
CA LEU A 37 -3.12 -1.24 10.98
C LEU A 37 -2.73 -2.22 12.09
N GLY A 38 -2.57 -1.72 13.32
CA GLY A 38 -2.33 -2.52 14.50
C GLY A 38 -3.42 -2.27 15.53
N GLN A 39 -3.93 -3.33 16.14
CA GLN A 39 -4.84 -3.26 17.28
C GLN A 39 -4.32 -4.16 18.39
N PHE A 40 -4.37 -3.68 19.62
CA PHE A 40 -4.05 -4.49 20.79
C PHE A 40 -4.75 -3.95 22.02
N SER A 41 -4.94 -4.79 23.02
CA SER A 41 -5.54 -4.40 24.29
C SER A 41 -4.61 -4.71 25.47
N ILE A 42 -4.71 -3.87 26.50
CA ILE A 42 -4.06 -4.07 27.80
C ILE A 42 -5.04 -3.84 28.95
N PRO A 43 -4.82 -4.42 30.13
CA PRO A 43 -5.60 -4.12 31.32
C PRO A 43 -5.51 -2.66 31.72
N ASN A 44 -6.57 -2.13 32.37
CA ASN A 44 -6.64 -0.73 32.84
C ASN A 44 -5.57 -0.36 33.87
N ASP A 45 -5.03 -1.34 34.60
CA ASP A 45 -3.98 -1.17 35.59
C ASP A 45 -2.55 -1.39 35.03
N HIS A 46 -2.44 -1.55 33.72
CA HIS A 46 -1.14 -1.82 33.10
C HIS A 46 -0.18 -0.60 33.21
N ARG A 47 1.05 -0.85 33.70
CA ARG A 47 2.08 0.19 33.95
C ARG A 47 2.41 1.10 32.76
N ARG A 48 2.14 0.67 31.52
CA ARG A 48 2.39 1.44 30.29
C ARG A 48 1.16 2.17 29.77
N LEU A 49 0.05 2.12 30.49
CA LEU A 49 -1.18 2.78 30.04
C LEU A 49 -0.97 4.29 29.82
N GLY A 50 -0.34 4.97 30.77
CA GLY A 50 -0.05 6.41 30.67
C GLY A 50 0.88 6.76 29.49
N ASP A 51 1.90 5.93 29.23
CA ASP A 51 2.80 6.13 28.08
C ASP A 51 2.03 6.04 26.75
N LEU A 52 1.13 5.05 26.62
CA LEU A 52 0.33 4.83 25.41
C LEU A 52 -0.77 5.89 25.17
N MET A 53 -1.31 6.46 26.24
CA MET A 53 -2.32 7.53 26.16
C MET A 53 -1.70 8.91 25.93
N THR A 54 -0.39 9.04 26.04
CA THR A 54 0.32 10.30 25.79
C THR A 54 0.28 10.65 24.30
N PRO A 55 -0.09 11.89 23.92
CA PRO A 55 -0.08 12.30 22.51
C PRO A 55 1.27 12.09 21.83
N GLY A 56 1.25 11.43 20.67
CA GLY A 56 2.45 11.07 19.92
C GLY A 56 3.11 9.76 20.36
N ALA A 57 2.48 8.99 21.25
CA ALA A 57 2.91 7.64 21.57
C ALA A 57 3.03 6.77 20.32
N ARG A 58 4.07 5.95 20.28
CA ARG A 58 4.39 5.08 19.15
C ARG A 58 4.52 3.63 19.61
N VAL A 59 4.21 2.72 18.74
CA VAL A 59 4.27 1.28 18.99
C VAL A 59 5.04 0.60 17.88
N HIS A 60 5.92 -0.33 18.27
CA HIS A 60 6.64 -1.20 17.35
C HIS A 60 6.26 -2.65 17.65
N PHE A 61 5.67 -3.30 16.68
CA PHE A 61 5.34 -4.72 16.69
C PHE A 61 6.45 -5.51 16.01
N THR A 62 6.97 -6.51 16.70
CA THR A 62 7.98 -7.42 16.17
C THR A 62 7.54 -8.87 16.38
N ASP A 63 8.11 -9.78 15.61
CA ASP A 63 7.93 -11.20 15.85
C ASP A 63 8.68 -11.66 17.10
N ALA A 64 8.61 -12.96 17.43
CA ALA A 64 9.29 -13.56 18.57
C ALA A 64 10.84 -13.46 18.49
N LYS A 65 11.40 -13.19 17.30
CA LYS A 65 12.85 -13.03 17.10
C LYS A 65 13.29 -11.58 17.15
N GLY A 66 12.36 -10.64 17.03
CA GLY A 66 12.62 -9.21 16.97
C GLY A 66 12.56 -8.67 15.53
N ASP A 67 12.17 -9.48 14.54
CA ASP A 67 11.99 -9.02 13.17
C ASP A 67 10.79 -8.07 13.09
N HIS A 68 10.93 -6.99 12.34
CA HIS A 68 9.90 -5.97 12.17
C HIS A 68 8.63 -6.53 11.51
N LEU A 69 7.47 -6.22 12.09
CA LEU A 69 6.15 -6.50 11.52
C LEU A 69 5.41 -5.22 11.15
N LEU A 70 5.23 -4.32 12.12
CA LEU A 70 4.55 -3.04 11.94
C LEU A 70 5.07 -2.04 12.98
N ALA A 71 5.25 -0.79 12.59
CA ALA A 71 5.45 0.29 13.54
C ALA A 71 4.62 1.50 13.15
N GLY A 72 4.20 2.27 14.16
CA GLY A 72 3.41 3.44 13.90
C GLY A 72 2.99 4.19 15.15
N SER A 73 2.15 5.21 14.95
CA SER A 73 1.62 6.03 16.03
C SER A 73 0.26 5.56 16.51
N VAL A 74 0.04 5.64 17.82
CA VAL A 74 -1.28 5.45 18.42
C VAL A 74 -2.20 6.57 17.93
N ARG A 75 -3.31 6.20 17.28
CA ARG A 75 -4.28 7.15 16.72
C ARG A 75 -5.56 7.23 17.53
N ARG A 76 -5.90 6.14 18.19
CA ARG A 76 -7.14 6.04 18.96
C ARG A 76 -6.96 5.05 20.10
N TRP A 77 -7.66 5.29 21.19
CA TRP A 77 -7.81 4.31 22.27
C TRP A 77 -9.22 4.37 22.84
N ARG A 78 -9.68 3.22 23.35
CA ARG A 78 -11.02 3.03 23.92
C ARG A 78 -10.90 2.18 25.17
N GLY A 79 -11.37 2.70 26.29
CA GLY A 79 -11.36 1.99 27.56
C GLY A 79 -12.74 1.45 27.93
N THR A 80 -12.76 0.31 28.61
CA THR A 80 -13.94 -0.26 29.24
C THR A 80 -13.68 -0.51 30.72
N GLY A 81 -14.68 -0.27 31.58
CA GLY A 81 -14.60 -0.53 33.02
C GLY A 81 -15.21 -1.86 33.43
N PRO A 82 -15.18 -2.19 34.74
CA PRO A 82 -14.54 -1.44 35.83
C PRO A 82 -13.00 -1.54 35.84
N GLU A 83 -12.32 -0.70 36.64
CA GLU A 83 -10.85 -0.56 36.66
C GLU A 83 -10.09 -1.89 36.79
N LYS A 84 -10.51 -2.75 37.71
CA LYS A 84 -9.84 -4.01 38.01
C LYS A 84 -10.02 -5.12 36.96
N SER A 85 -11.03 -5.04 36.11
CA SER A 85 -11.35 -6.09 35.10
C SER A 85 -11.57 -5.54 33.70
N GLY A 86 -11.49 -4.24 33.54
CA GLY A 86 -11.62 -3.58 32.23
C GLY A 86 -10.28 -3.57 31.48
N SER A 87 -10.35 -3.15 30.23
CA SER A 87 -9.21 -3.06 29.34
C SER A 87 -9.27 -1.81 28.48
N VAL A 88 -8.11 -1.39 28.00
CA VAL A 88 -8.00 -0.35 26.97
C VAL A 88 -7.49 -0.97 25.68
N GLU A 89 -8.22 -0.70 24.62
CA GLU A 89 -7.88 -1.08 23.25
C GLU A 89 -7.23 0.11 22.55
N PHE A 90 -6.15 -0.14 21.81
CA PHE A 90 -5.36 0.84 21.08
C PHE A 90 -5.37 0.52 19.59
N ASP A 91 -5.68 1.55 18.77
CA ASP A 91 -5.55 1.51 17.32
C ASP A 91 -4.26 2.23 16.92
N VAL A 92 -3.40 1.56 16.17
CA VAL A 92 -2.11 2.05 15.66
C VAL A 92 -2.17 2.09 14.15
N ILE A 93 -1.72 3.20 13.55
CA ILE A 93 -1.56 3.30 12.10
C ILE A 93 -0.08 3.24 11.73
N GLY A 94 0.25 2.42 10.74
CA GLY A 94 1.61 2.22 10.26
C GLY A 94 2.27 3.49 9.72
N ASP A 95 3.59 3.59 9.87
CA ASP A 95 4.36 4.80 9.50
C ASP A 95 4.31 5.13 8.01
N PHE A 96 4.00 4.17 7.15
CA PHE A 96 3.75 4.44 5.74
C PHE A 96 2.61 5.45 5.51
N SER A 97 1.74 5.67 6.52
CA SER A 97 0.70 6.71 6.52
C SER A 97 1.25 8.13 6.37
N ILE A 98 2.54 8.34 6.62
CA ILE A 98 3.22 9.62 6.38
C ILE A 98 3.07 10.04 4.90
N LEU A 99 3.14 9.09 3.99
CA LEU A 99 2.94 9.38 2.56
C LEU A 99 1.50 9.81 2.23
N GLN A 100 0.52 9.38 3.03
CA GLN A 100 -0.89 9.79 2.87
C GLN A 100 -1.18 11.18 3.44
N THR A 101 -0.32 11.68 4.32
CA THR A 101 -0.48 12.98 4.97
C THR A 101 0.53 14.02 4.52
N THR A 102 1.49 13.65 3.69
CA THR A 102 2.48 14.54 3.09
C THR A 102 2.03 14.94 1.68
N LEU A 103 1.88 16.24 1.45
CA LEU A 103 1.56 16.77 0.12
C LEU A 103 2.81 16.93 -0.73
N GLY A 104 2.68 16.61 -2.01
CA GLY A 104 3.71 16.90 -3.02
C GLY A 104 3.60 18.34 -3.51
N TRP A 105 4.56 19.19 -3.16
CA TRP A 105 4.61 20.58 -3.57
C TRP A 105 5.25 20.72 -4.96
N VAL A 106 4.84 21.76 -5.69
CA VAL A 106 5.41 22.09 -7.00
C VAL A 106 6.88 22.45 -6.86
N VAL A 107 7.21 23.30 -5.87
CA VAL A 107 8.58 23.66 -5.49
C VAL A 107 8.74 23.51 -3.98
N PRO A 108 9.15 22.34 -3.47
CA PRO A 108 9.17 22.03 -2.03
C PRO A 108 9.98 23.01 -1.17
N GLY A 109 11.05 23.62 -1.73
CA GLY A 109 11.90 24.58 -1.02
C GLY A 109 11.40 26.04 -1.03
N ALA A 110 10.33 26.35 -1.77
CA ALA A 110 9.81 27.71 -1.92
C ALA A 110 8.64 27.99 -0.95
N ALA A 111 8.33 29.27 -0.73
CA ALA A 111 7.19 29.67 0.08
C ALA A 111 5.87 29.30 -0.61
N ILE A 112 4.80 29.16 0.19
CA ILE A 112 3.47 28.78 -0.36
C ILE A 112 2.96 29.80 -1.37
N THR A 113 3.27 31.07 -1.21
CA THR A 113 2.88 32.16 -2.12
C THR A 113 3.59 32.10 -3.47
N GLU A 114 4.71 31.37 -3.58
CA GLU A 114 5.51 31.24 -4.79
C GLU A 114 5.13 29.98 -5.61
N GLN A 115 4.33 29.11 -5.06
CA GLN A 115 3.98 27.84 -5.72
C GLN A 115 3.24 28.03 -7.05
N GLY A 116 2.45 29.10 -7.20
CA GLY A 116 1.71 29.39 -8.43
C GLY A 116 2.55 30.01 -9.57
N THR A 117 3.75 30.52 -9.28
CA THR A 117 4.62 31.20 -10.23
C THR A 117 5.79 30.36 -10.72
N ALA A 118 6.15 29.31 -9.98
CA ALA A 118 7.35 28.50 -10.21
C ALA A 118 7.15 27.30 -11.16
N GLY A 119 5.97 27.13 -11.73
CA GLY A 119 5.62 26.05 -12.64
C GLY A 119 4.26 25.42 -12.32
N THR A 120 3.81 24.51 -13.17
CA THR A 120 2.52 23.82 -12.97
C THR A 120 2.61 22.59 -12.09
N ASN A 121 3.72 21.86 -12.14
CA ASN A 121 3.91 20.61 -11.39
C ASN A 121 5.39 20.41 -11.06
N TRP A 122 5.68 19.75 -9.94
CA TRP A 122 6.95 19.05 -9.77
C TRP A 122 6.91 17.76 -10.60
N THR A 123 7.85 17.61 -11.53
CA THR A 123 7.89 16.43 -12.41
C THR A 123 9.20 15.70 -12.28
N MET A 124 9.15 14.37 -12.26
CA MET A 124 10.33 13.53 -12.29
C MET A 124 10.04 12.22 -13.01
N THR A 125 10.94 11.84 -13.92
CA THR A 125 10.90 10.57 -14.64
C THR A 125 12.18 9.80 -14.37
N GLY A 126 12.08 8.50 -14.06
CA GLY A 126 13.22 7.65 -13.78
C GLY A 126 12.82 6.34 -13.12
N PRO A 127 13.79 5.52 -12.67
CA PRO A 127 13.52 4.31 -11.92
C PRO A 127 12.63 4.62 -10.70
N ALA A 128 11.67 3.76 -10.43
CA ALA A 128 10.64 3.96 -9.40
C ALA A 128 11.23 4.27 -8.01
N GLU A 129 12.29 3.58 -7.62
CA GLU A 129 13.01 3.86 -6.36
C GLU A 129 13.57 5.29 -6.32
N THR A 130 14.16 5.74 -7.42
CA THR A 130 14.76 7.07 -7.51
C THR A 130 13.69 8.16 -7.37
N VAL A 131 12.57 7.99 -8.08
CA VAL A 131 11.44 8.94 -8.03
C VAL A 131 10.83 8.98 -6.63
N LEU A 132 10.58 7.81 -6.01
CA LEU A 132 10.02 7.73 -4.65
C LEU A 132 10.94 8.42 -3.63
N LYS A 133 12.23 8.07 -3.64
CA LYS A 133 13.21 8.63 -2.70
C LYS A 133 13.38 10.14 -2.86
N ALA A 134 13.44 10.65 -4.09
CA ALA A 134 13.52 12.07 -4.35
C ALA A 134 12.29 12.82 -3.82
N ALA A 135 11.08 12.34 -4.12
CA ALA A 135 9.85 12.97 -3.67
C ALA A 135 9.72 12.99 -2.14
N VAL A 136 10.08 11.89 -1.46
CA VAL A 136 10.08 11.81 0.02
C VAL A 136 11.13 12.74 0.61
N THR A 137 12.35 12.77 0.06
CA THR A 137 13.41 13.66 0.52
C THR A 137 12.96 15.12 0.45
N GLU A 138 12.45 15.56 -0.69
CA GLU A 138 12.07 16.96 -0.88
C GLU A 138 10.85 17.37 -0.05
N ASN A 139 9.81 16.54 0.02
CA ASN A 139 8.55 16.93 0.62
C ASN A 139 8.41 16.54 2.10
N ALA A 140 8.93 15.39 2.51
CA ALA A 140 8.81 14.93 3.88
C ALA A 140 10.03 15.32 4.74
N VAL A 141 11.25 15.14 4.22
CA VAL A 141 12.47 15.42 4.98
C VAL A 141 12.82 16.91 4.93
N ASN A 142 13.14 17.44 3.75
CA ASN A 142 13.64 18.81 3.60
C ASN A 142 12.59 19.85 3.98
N ARG A 143 11.36 19.69 3.49
CA ARG A 143 10.28 20.68 3.71
C ARG A 143 9.63 20.57 5.09
N LEU A 144 9.28 19.37 5.55
CA LEU A 144 8.55 19.16 6.81
C LEU A 144 9.48 18.86 8.00
N GLY A 145 10.76 18.57 7.74
CA GLY A 145 11.72 18.23 8.81
C GLY A 145 11.40 16.89 9.50
N LEU A 146 10.72 15.96 8.80
CA LEU A 146 10.39 14.66 9.38
C LEU A 146 11.67 13.82 9.56
N PRO A 147 11.81 13.08 10.66
CA PRO A 147 13.02 12.33 10.99
C PRO A 147 13.09 11.01 10.18
N ILE A 148 13.08 11.13 8.85
CA ILE A 148 13.13 10.00 7.92
C ILE A 148 14.49 9.98 7.24
N THR A 149 15.27 8.93 7.48
CA THR A 149 16.48 8.64 6.71
C THR A 149 16.08 8.05 5.35
N VAL A 150 16.56 8.67 4.28
CA VAL A 150 16.36 8.18 2.91
C VAL A 150 17.71 7.72 2.36
N PRO A 151 17.96 6.41 2.25
CA PRO A 151 19.23 5.88 1.72
C PRO A 151 19.44 6.26 0.26
N THR A 152 20.68 6.27 -0.19
CA THR A 152 21.03 6.44 -1.62
C THR A 152 20.25 5.46 -2.49
N THR A 153 19.74 5.95 -3.63
CA THR A 153 19.01 5.11 -4.58
C THR A 153 19.92 4.06 -5.22
N LEU A 154 19.36 2.87 -5.44
CA LEU A 154 20.00 1.80 -6.23
C LEU A 154 19.42 1.71 -7.64
N GLY A 155 18.48 2.59 -8.00
CA GLY A 155 17.86 2.63 -9.33
C GLY A 155 16.94 1.44 -9.64
N ARG A 156 16.31 0.85 -8.62
CA ARG A 156 15.43 -0.32 -8.78
C ARG A 156 14.04 0.07 -9.30
N GLY A 157 13.37 -0.89 -9.91
CA GLY A 157 12.03 -0.77 -10.46
C GLY A 157 12.00 -0.24 -11.89
N SER A 158 10.86 -0.39 -12.56
CA SER A 158 10.63 0.14 -13.89
C SER A 158 10.65 1.68 -13.87
N THR A 159 10.83 2.29 -15.04
CA THR A 159 10.74 3.73 -15.19
C THR A 159 9.30 4.18 -14.99
N VAL A 160 9.11 5.17 -14.12
CA VAL A 160 7.84 5.82 -13.84
C VAL A 160 7.96 7.33 -14.02
N SER A 161 6.82 8.00 -14.25
CA SER A 161 6.76 9.46 -14.36
C SER A 161 5.79 10.01 -13.31
N ALA A 162 6.31 10.83 -12.40
CA ALA A 162 5.52 11.44 -11.33
C ALA A 162 5.25 12.92 -11.61
N ARG A 163 4.03 13.36 -11.26
CA ARG A 163 3.63 14.78 -11.29
C ARG A 163 2.98 15.13 -9.97
N LEU A 164 3.52 16.10 -9.23
CA LEU A 164 3.02 16.51 -7.92
C LEU A 164 2.51 17.94 -7.97
N ARG A 165 1.29 18.16 -7.47
CA ARG A 165 0.66 19.46 -7.27
C ARG A 165 -0.35 19.40 -6.14
N PHE A 166 0.13 19.36 -4.90
CA PHE A 166 -0.65 19.36 -3.65
C PHE A 166 -1.52 18.11 -3.39
N GLN A 167 -1.42 17.07 -4.21
CA GLN A 167 -1.95 15.76 -3.85
C GLN A 167 -0.99 15.08 -2.87
N THR A 168 -1.45 14.04 -2.18
CA THR A 168 -0.59 13.29 -1.27
C THR A 168 0.47 12.50 -2.04
N LEU A 169 1.64 12.29 -1.42
CA LEU A 169 2.69 11.47 -2.02
C LEU A 169 2.19 10.05 -2.32
N HIS A 170 1.36 9.49 -1.44
CA HIS A 170 0.78 8.17 -1.65
C HIS A 170 -0.07 8.11 -2.92
N GLU A 171 -0.99 9.06 -3.10
CA GLU A 171 -1.88 9.08 -4.27
C GLU A 171 -1.12 9.25 -5.58
N ARG A 172 -0.12 10.13 -5.60
CA ARG A 172 0.58 10.49 -6.86
C ARG A 172 1.81 9.66 -7.16
N LEU A 173 2.36 8.95 -6.20
CA LEU A 173 3.52 8.09 -6.44
C LEU A 173 3.13 6.60 -6.45
N ILE A 174 2.40 6.16 -5.44
CA ILE A 174 2.18 4.74 -5.20
C ILE A 174 1.09 4.19 -6.10
N LEU A 175 -0.07 4.84 -6.18
CA LEU A 175 -1.23 4.33 -6.90
C LEU A 175 -1.04 4.41 -8.41
N THR A 176 -1.63 3.46 -9.13
CA THR A 176 -1.62 3.41 -10.60
C THR A 176 -2.65 4.39 -11.18
N GLU A 177 -3.81 4.50 -10.52
CA GLU A 177 -4.89 5.40 -10.93
C GLU A 177 -4.51 6.85 -10.58
N ASP A 178 -4.39 7.71 -11.56
CA ASP A 178 -3.96 9.11 -11.45
C ASP A 178 -2.57 9.33 -10.82
N GLY A 179 -1.76 8.29 -10.67
CA GLY A 179 -0.44 8.31 -10.04
C GLY A 179 0.67 7.76 -10.93
N ALA A 180 1.89 7.72 -10.39
CA ALA A 180 3.06 7.17 -11.10
C ALA A 180 3.09 5.63 -11.14
N GLY A 181 2.21 4.95 -10.41
CA GLY A 181 2.09 3.50 -10.42
C GLY A 181 3.28 2.75 -9.83
N ILE A 182 3.94 3.33 -8.83
CA ILE A 182 5.11 2.68 -8.20
C ILE A 182 4.74 1.30 -7.62
N ILE A 183 3.50 1.11 -7.20
CA ILE A 183 2.99 -0.18 -6.71
C ILE A 183 3.19 -1.34 -7.71
N ASP A 184 3.19 -1.04 -9.01
CA ASP A 184 3.35 -2.03 -10.09
C ASP A 184 4.73 -2.01 -10.75
N SER A 185 5.64 -1.18 -10.25
CA SER A 185 6.99 -0.98 -10.85
C SER A 185 8.01 -2.06 -10.53
N GLY A 186 7.64 -3.09 -9.75
CA GLY A 186 8.56 -4.17 -9.37
C GLY A 186 9.38 -3.90 -8.10
N ILE A 187 9.11 -2.82 -7.37
CA ILE A 187 9.67 -2.58 -6.04
C ILE A 187 8.60 -2.67 -4.96
N ALA A 188 9.05 -2.79 -3.72
CA ALA A 188 8.29 -2.59 -2.51
C ALA A 188 8.95 -1.50 -1.67
N ALA A 189 8.15 -0.80 -0.87
CA ALA A 189 8.64 0.19 0.07
C ALA A 189 7.84 0.17 1.37
N ASP A 190 8.52 0.50 2.47
CA ASP A 190 7.90 0.75 3.77
C ASP A 190 8.67 1.85 4.51
N ILE A 191 8.04 2.42 5.53
CA ILE A 191 8.70 3.32 6.47
C ILE A 191 8.81 2.59 7.80
N VAL A 192 10.05 2.22 8.14
CA VAL A 192 10.35 1.38 9.31
C VAL A 192 11.08 2.17 10.40
N PRO A 193 10.91 1.82 11.69
CA PRO A 193 11.60 2.50 12.76
C PRO A 193 13.10 2.18 12.76
N THR A 194 13.91 3.19 13.12
CA THR A 194 15.33 3.08 13.41
C THR A 194 15.63 3.67 14.77
N GLU A 195 16.89 3.63 15.20
CA GLU A 195 17.31 4.34 16.39
C GLU A 195 17.15 5.86 16.19
N GLY A 196 16.25 6.46 16.98
CA GLY A 196 15.99 7.90 16.96
C GLY A 196 15.19 8.43 15.77
N GLY A 197 14.60 7.58 14.92
CA GLY A 197 13.86 8.06 13.76
C GLY A 197 13.20 6.96 12.92
N LEU A 198 13.10 7.21 11.63
CA LEU A 198 12.47 6.36 10.62
C LEU A 198 13.43 6.16 9.44
N LEU A 199 13.24 5.08 8.71
CA LEU A 199 13.97 4.75 7.48
C LEU A 199 12.96 4.47 6.37
N LEU A 200 13.12 5.10 5.21
CA LEU A 200 12.45 4.66 3.99
C LEU A 200 13.18 3.43 3.45
N ASP A 201 12.66 2.25 3.75
CA ASP A 201 13.17 0.99 3.23
C ASP A 201 12.54 0.68 1.86
N VAL A 202 13.38 0.32 0.89
CA VAL A 202 12.94 -0.05 -0.47
C VAL A 202 13.64 -1.34 -0.86
N TRP A 203 12.88 -2.33 -1.34
CA TRP A 203 13.43 -3.63 -1.76
C TRP A 203 12.74 -4.16 -3.01
N THR A 204 13.29 -5.20 -3.60
CA THR A 204 12.64 -5.96 -4.68
C THR A 204 11.91 -7.14 -4.08
N PRO A 205 10.58 -7.25 -4.24
CA PRO A 205 9.82 -8.41 -3.82
C PRO A 205 10.31 -9.69 -4.50
N LYS A 206 10.26 -10.81 -3.80
CA LYS A 206 10.63 -12.11 -4.34
C LYS A 206 9.42 -12.92 -4.79
N THR A 207 9.66 -13.91 -5.64
CA THR A 207 8.68 -14.97 -5.91
C THR A 207 8.98 -16.13 -4.96
N VAL A 208 7.99 -16.56 -4.21
CA VAL A 208 8.08 -17.75 -3.36
C VAL A 208 8.08 -18.97 -4.27
N LEU A 209 9.20 -19.68 -4.31
CA LEU A 209 9.43 -20.78 -5.25
C LEU A 209 8.59 -22.03 -4.94
N GLN A 210 8.21 -22.21 -3.67
CA GLN A 210 7.41 -23.37 -3.25
C GLN A 210 5.93 -23.06 -3.47
N PRO A 211 5.26 -23.75 -4.41
CA PRO A 211 3.83 -23.59 -4.58
C PRO A 211 3.08 -23.96 -3.30
N ILE A 212 2.06 -23.21 -2.99
CA ILE A 212 1.15 -23.48 -1.89
C ILE A 212 0.06 -24.40 -2.42
N ASN A 213 -0.08 -25.58 -1.84
CA ASN A 213 -1.11 -26.54 -2.22
C ASN A 213 -1.73 -27.23 -0.97
N GLU A 214 -2.88 -27.86 -1.15
CA GLU A 214 -3.59 -28.53 -0.07
C GLU A 214 -2.75 -29.68 0.57
N ARG A 215 -1.90 -30.33 -0.20
CA ARG A 215 -1.05 -31.43 0.28
C ARG A 215 0.05 -30.96 1.23
N SER A 216 0.36 -29.66 1.22
CA SER A 216 1.36 -29.08 2.12
C SER A 216 0.91 -29.08 3.60
N GLY A 217 -0.37 -29.31 3.88
CA GLY A 217 -0.96 -29.23 5.23
C GLY A 217 -0.97 -27.82 5.82
N ILE A 218 -0.56 -26.81 5.03
CA ILE A 218 -0.45 -25.39 5.44
C ILE A 218 -1.76 -24.67 5.16
N VAL A 219 -2.45 -25.02 4.07
CA VAL A 219 -3.68 -24.37 3.63
C VAL A 219 -4.87 -24.89 4.40
N LYS A 220 -5.58 -23.99 5.11
CA LYS A 220 -6.86 -24.28 5.78
C LYS A 220 -8.04 -24.11 4.84
N SER A 221 -8.04 -22.98 4.13
CA SER A 221 -9.05 -22.64 3.15
C SER A 221 -8.46 -21.77 2.06
N TRP A 222 -9.09 -21.76 0.91
CA TRP A 222 -8.71 -20.89 -0.19
C TRP A 222 -9.95 -20.53 -1.02
N SER A 223 -9.90 -19.37 -1.63
CA SER A 223 -10.82 -18.97 -2.68
C SER A 223 -10.05 -18.22 -3.76
N TYR A 224 -10.47 -18.32 -4.99
CA TYR A 224 -9.93 -17.54 -6.08
C TYR A 224 -11.05 -16.97 -6.95
N ALA A 225 -10.74 -15.88 -7.60
CA ALA A 225 -11.60 -15.27 -8.58
C ALA A 225 -10.76 -14.74 -9.73
N TYR A 226 -11.31 -14.76 -10.92
CA TYR A 226 -10.67 -14.25 -12.12
C TYR A 226 -11.68 -13.44 -12.93
N ASP A 227 -11.36 -12.19 -13.20
CA ASP A 227 -12.13 -11.33 -14.09
C ASP A 227 -11.33 -11.14 -15.37
N HIS A 228 -11.90 -11.49 -16.49
CA HIS A 228 -11.31 -11.19 -17.80
C HIS A 228 -11.20 -9.68 -18.02
N ALA A 229 -10.27 -9.28 -18.89
CA ALA A 229 -10.12 -7.88 -19.28
C ALA A 229 -11.46 -7.31 -19.76
N LYS A 230 -11.84 -6.14 -19.23
CA LYS A 230 -13.10 -5.47 -19.59
C LYS A 230 -13.01 -4.77 -20.93
N ILE A 231 -11.81 -4.34 -21.30
CA ILE A 231 -11.51 -3.54 -22.50
C ILE A 231 -10.23 -4.11 -23.12
N THR A 232 -10.22 -4.23 -24.44
CA THR A 232 -9.06 -4.71 -25.21
C THR A 232 -8.54 -3.67 -26.19
N ARG A 233 -9.31 -2.62 -26.45
CA ARG A 233 -8.89 -1.50 -27.28
C ARG A 233 -9.48 -0.18 -26.82
N VAL A 234 -8.72 0.89 -27.00
CA VAL A 234 -9.12 2.22 -26.57
C VAL A 234 -8.87 3.21 -27.68
N VAL A 235 -9.89 3.98 -28.00
CA VAL A 235 -9.81 5.16 -28.85
C VAL A 235 -9.71 6.37 -27.95
N VAL A 236 -8.61 7.12 -28.05
CA VAL A 236 -8.42 8.39 -27.34
C VAL A 236 -8.60 9.54 -28.32
N ALA A 237 -9.43 10.49 -27.93
CA ALA A 237 -9.68 11.70 -28.71
C ALA A 237 -9.04 12.92 -28.03
N GLY A 238 -8.03 13.48 -28.66
CA GLY A 238 -7.29 14.65 -28.21
C GLY A 238 -7.99 15.98 -28.50
N GLN A 239 -7.20 17.04 -28.52
CA GLN A 239 -7.64 18.41 -28.80
C GLN A 239 -8.20 18.54 -30.22
N GLY A 240 -9.01 19.56 -30.46
CA GLY A 240 -9.66 19.90 -31.73
C GLY A 240 -11.15 19.57 -31.73
N GLU A 241 -11.82 20.06 -32.80
CA GLU A 241 -13.25 19.84 -33.02
C GLU A 241 -13.51 19.31 -34.42
N GLY A 242 -14.56 18.49 -34.56
CA GLY A 242 -14.98 17.94 -35.85
C GLY A 242 -13.85 17.21 -36.56
N THR A 243 -13.55 17.57 -37.80
CA THR A 243 -12.51 16.95 -38.64
C THR A 243 -11.08 17.28 -38.23
N LEU A 244 -10.89 18.28 -37.36
CA LEU A 244 -9.57 18.70 -36.85
C LEU A 244 -9.19 17.97 -35.56
N ARG A 245 -10.09 17.16 -35.01
CA ARG A 245 -9.83 16.45 -33.77
C ARG A 245 -8.86 15.30 -34.00
N LEU A 246 -7.84 15.21 -33.12
CA LEU A 246 -6.84 14.17 -33.18
C LEU A 246 -7.34 12.90 -32.50
N PHE A 247 -7.26 11.75 -33.19
CA PHE A 247 -7.61 10.44 -32.63
C PHE A 247 -6.40 9.52 -32.62
N ARG A 248 -6.30 8.71 -31.58
CA ARG A 248 -5.32 7.62 -31.46
C ARG A 248 -5.99 6.37 -30.92
N GLU A 249 -5.47 5.23 -31.32
CA GLU A 249 -5.96 3.93 -30.87
C GLU A 249 -4.81 3.10 -30.28
N ARG A 250 -5.12 2.35 -29.23
CA ARG A 250 -4.31 1.26 -28.71
C ARG A 250 -5.12 -0.01 -28.69
N VAL A 251 -4.47 -1.13 -29.02
CA VAL A 251 -5.08 -2.46 -29.08
C VAL A 251 -4.18 -3.44 -28.33
N ASP A 252 -4.74 -4.16 -27.41
CA ASP A 252 -4.13 -5.35 -26.79
C ASP A 252 -4.50 -6.58 -27.63
N THR A 253 -3.72 -6.81 -28.67
CA THR A 253 -3.93 -7.90 -29.61
C THR A 253 -3.77 -9.28 -28.98
N ALA A 254 -2.95 -9.40 -27.94
CA ALA A 254 -2.75 -10.65 -27.22
C ALA A 254 -4.02 -11.05 -26.46
N THR A 255 -4.60 -10.12 -25.71
CA THR A 255 -5.85 -10.34 -24.98
C THR A 255 -7.03 -10.54 -25.94
N GLU A 256 -7.09 -9.85 -27.09
CA GLU A 256 -8.12 -10.09 -28.10
C GLU A 256 -8.04 -11.51 -28.67
N ALA A 257 -6.84 -11.99 -28.93
CA ALA A 257 -6.64 -13.36 -29.43
C ALA A 257 -7.02 -14.41 -28.37
N GLU A 258 -6.72 -14.16 -27.11
CA GLU A 258 -7.06 -15.04 -25.98
C GLU A 258 -8.59 -15.12 -25.77
N LEU A 259 -9.25 -13.96 -25.74
CA LEU A 259 -10.70 -13.89 -25.49
C LEU A 259 -11.54 -14.24 -26.71
N GLY A 260 -11.00 -14.10 -27.91
CA GLY A 260 -11.79 -14.18 -29.18
C GLY A 260 -12.76 -13.01 -29.33
N GLU A 261 -12.63 -11.94 -28.54
CA GLU A 261 -13.53 -10.79 -28.51
C GLU A 261 -12.75 -9.48 -28.62
N LYS A 262 -13.42 -8.47 -29.18
CA LYS A 262 -12.92 -7.08 -29.25
C LYS A 262 -13.83 -6.19 -28.42
N ARG A 263 -13.26 -5.57 -27.38
CA ARG A 263 -14.01 -4.75 -26.41
C ARG A 263 -13.44 -3.34 -26.44
N GLU A 264 -14.25 -2.39 -26.93
CA GLU A 264 -13.81 -1.02 -27.18
C GLU A 264 -14.17 -0.09 -26.02
N ALA A 265 -13.31 0.91 -25.79
CA ALA A 265 -13.61 2.05 -24.95
C ALA A 265 -13.21 3.35 -25.65
N PHE A 266 -13.87 4.42 -25.26
CA PHE A 266 -13.55 5.77 -25.70
C PHE A 266 -13.09 6.60 -24.51
N ARG A 267 -11.94 7.33 -24.68
CA ARG A 267 -11.43 8.28 -23.69
C ARG A 267 -11.29 9.67 -24.31
N ASP A 268 -11.93 10.65 -23.69
CA ASP A 268 -11.78 12.07 -24.05
C ASP A 268 -10.53 12.66 -23.41
N ALA A 269 -9.67 13.30 -24.21
CA ALA A 269 -8.40 13.89 -23.79
C ALA A 269 -8.16 15.25 -24.48
N ARG A 270 -9.19 16.11 -24.49
CA ARG A 270 -9.20 17.42 -25.17
C ARG A 270 -8.14 18.41 -24.70
N ASP A 271 -7.53 18.15 -23.57
CA ASP A 271 -6.48 18.96 -22.97
C ASP A 271 -5.09 18.72 -23.58
N SER A 272 -4.96 17.79 -24.54
CA SER A 272 -3.69 17.48 -25.20
C SER A 272 -3.83 17.27 -26.71
N ASP A 273 -2.87 17.80 -27.45
CA ASP A 273 -2.63 17.56 -28.88
C ASP A 273 -1.40 16.66 -29.14
N ASP A 274 -0.66 16.30 -28.07
CA ASP A 274 0.53 15.46 -28.15
C ASP A 274 0.15 13.98 -28.31
N PRO A 275 0.50 13.34 -29.44
CA PRO A 275 0.26 11.92 -29.67
C PRO A 275 0.82 11.02 -28.58
N THR A 276 1.97 11.36 -27.99
CA THR A 276 2.63 10.58 -26.93
C THR A 276 1.75 10.53 -25.67
N VAL A 277 1.17 11.68 -25.30
CA VAL A 277 0.25 11.79 -24.17
C VAL A 277 -1.03 10.99 -24.43
N LEU A 278 -1.57 11.05 -25.67
CA LEU A 278 -2.77 10.29 -26.03
C LEU A 278 -2.54 8.78 -25.97
N TYR A 279 -1.38 8.30 -26.45
CA TYR A 279 -1.00 6.91 -26.34
C TYR A 279 -0.83 6.46 -24.87
N ALA A 280 -0.17 7.29 -24.04
CA ALA A 280 0.00 6.97 -22.62
C ALA A 280 -1.36 6.83 -21.92
N ARG A 281 -2.34 7.68 -22.22
CA ARG A 281 -3.69 7.58 -21.67
C ARG A 281 -4.46 6.36 -22.17
N ALA A 282 -4.22 5.95 -23.42
CA ALA A 282 -4.81 4.71 -23.93
C ALA A 282 -4.24 3.48 -23.21
N ASP A 283 -2.90 3.44 -23.05
CA ASP A 283 -2.20 2.37 -22.35
C ASP A 283 -2.62 2.29 -20.87
N GLU A 284 -2.81 3.44 -20.21
CA GLU A 284 -3.36 3.53 -18.85
C GLU A 284 -4.77 2.92 -18.79
N THR A 285 -5.67 3.31 -19.70
CA THR A 285 -7.05 2.79 -19.73
C THR A 285 -7.11 1.27 -19.96
N ILE A 286 -6.25 0.73 -20.83
CA ILE A 286 -6.13 -0.72 -21.03
C ILE A 286 -5.65 -1.39 -19.73
N THR A 287 -4.62 -0.85 -19.10
CA THR A 287 -4.04 -1.38 -17.84
C THR A 287 -5.06 -1.37 -16.70
N GLU A 288 -5.83 -0.30 -16.54
CA GLU A 288 -6.88 -0.19 -15.51
C GLU A 288 -7.99 -1.24 -15.68
N ASN A 289 -8.25 -1.65 -16.93
CA ASN A 289 -9.30 -2.60 -17.29
C ASN A 289 -8.76 -3.99 -17.68
N ALA A 290 -7.48 -4.25 -17.44
CA ALA A 290 -6.84 -5.53 -17.68
C ALA A 290 -7.48 -6.65 -16.83
N ALA A 291 -7.24 -7.89 -17.22
CA ALA A 291 -7.65 -9.04 -16.43
C ALA A 291 -7.14 -8.96 -15.01
N ARG A 292 -7.99 -9.31 -14.06
CA ARG A 292 -7.66 -9.28 -12.62
C ARG A 292 -7.89 -10.63 -12.00
N SER A 293 -6.91 -11.11 -11.27
CA SER A 293 -7.05 -12.28 -10.42
C SER A 293 -7.07 -11.83 -8.96
N GLY A 294 -7.76 -12.58 -8.13
CA GLY A 294 -7.73 -12.43 -6.68
C GLY A 294 -7.62 -13.80 -6.04
N LEU A 295 -6.67 -13.93 -5.15
CA LEU A 295 -6.41 -15.14 -4.38
C LEU A 295 -6.54 -14.81 -2.90
N SER A 296 -7.39 -15.54 -2.18
CA SER A 296 -7.44 -15.52 -0.74
C SER A 296 -7.06 -16.90 -0.21
N VAL A 297 -6.08 -16.95 0.66
CA VAL A 297 -5.62 -18.21 1.25
C VAL A 297 -5.51 -18.01 2.75
N GLU A 298 -6.13 -18.90 3.52
CA GLU A 298 -5.97 -18.96 4.95
C GLU A 298 -4.95 -20.07 5.30
N PHE A 299 -3.87 -19.67 5.97
CA PHE A 299 -2.82 -20.61 6.38
C PHE A 299 -3.04 -21.08 7.82
N GLY A 300 -2.80 -22.37 8.05
CA GLY A 300 -2.64 -22.92 9.38
C GLY A 300 -1.20 -22.73 9.90
N GLU A 301 -1.03 -22.87 11.19
CA GLU A 301 0.30 -23.02 11.78
C GLU A 301 0.95 -24.33 11.29
N ALA A 302 1.88 -24.22 10.37
CA ALA A 302 2.80 -25.31 10.06
C ALA A 302 4.23 -24.75 10.07
N GLY A 303 5.10 -25.41 10.80
CA GLY A 303 6.41 -24.94 11.23
C GLY A 303 7.40 -24.43 10.19
N ASN A 304 7.10 -24.56 8.89
CA ASN A 304 8.01 -24.21 7.81
C ASN A 304 7.55 -23.05 6.92
N PHE A 305 6.37 -22.47 7.14
CA PHE A 305 5.84 -21.36 6.33
C PHE A 305 5.40 -20.22 7.23
N GLN A 306 6.32 -19.33 7.59
CA GLN A 306 6.12 -18.23 8.53
C GLN A 306 6.23 -16.89 7.81
N TYR A 307 5.31 -15.96 8.15
CA TYR A 307 5.42 -14.58 7.73
C TYR A 307 6.77 -13.98 8.18
N GLY A 308 7.36 -13.14 7.34
CA GLY A 308 8.66 -12.53 7.61
C GLY A 308 9.86 -13.39 7.20
N ARG A 309 9.70 -14.72 7.10
CA ARG A 309 10.76 -15.65 6.72
C ARG A 309 10.62 -16.18 5.31
N GLN A 310 9.56 -16.92 5.05
CA GLN A 310 9.31 -17.52 3.75
C GLN A 310 8.60 -16.56 2.83
N PHE A 311 7.71 -15.72 3.34
CA PHE A 311 7.00 -14.72 2.55
C PHE A 311 6.77 -13.42 3.34
N LYS A 312 6.61 -12.33 2.61
CA LYS A 312 6.20 -11.00 3.10
C LYS A 312 5.11 -10.43 2.20
N VAL A 313 4.41 -9.44 2.70
CA VAL A 313 3.52 -8.62 1.85
C VAL A 313 4.35 -7.99 0.73
N GLY A 314 3.84 -8.09 -0.52
CA GLY A 314 4.53 -7.72 -1.73
C GLY A 314 5.15 -8.89 -2.51
N ASP A 315 5.47 -10.00 -1.84
CA ASP A 315 6.01 -11.19 -2.52
C ASP A 315 4.93 -11.85 -3.42
N ARG A 316 5.36 -12.52 -4.49
CA ARG A 316 4.49 -13.35 -5.32
C ARG A 316 4.43 -14.77 -4.77
N VAL A 317 3.24 -15.29 -4.65
CA VAL A 317 2.98 -16.67 -4.26
C VAL A 317 2.19 -17.39 -5.34
N THR A 318 2.42 -18.69 -5.49
CA THR A 318 1.68 -19.55 -6.43
C THR A 318 0.82 -20.52 -5.64
N LEU A 319 -0.47 -20.54 -5.92
CA LEU A 319 -1.43 -21.51 -5.41
C LEU A 319 -1.72 -22.56 -6.47
N GLU A 320 -1.58 -23.84 -6.11
CA GLU A 320 -1.91 -24.98 -6.97
C GLU A 320 -3.05 -25.77 -6.34
N VAL A 321 -4.25 -25.61 -6.89
CA VAL A 321 -5.47 -26.30 -6.42
C VAL A 321 -6.36 -26.72 -7.59
N GLY A 322 -6.93 -27.92 -7.49
CA GLY A 322 -7.88 -28.42 -8.50
C GLY A 322 -7.31 -28.50 -9.93
N GLY A 323 -5.98 -28.58 -10.09
CA GLY A 323 -5.32 -28.57 -11.39
C GLY A 323 -5.10 -27.17 -11.97
N VAL A 324 -5.44 -26.12 -11.22
CA VAL A 324 -5.21 -24.72 -11.60
C VAL A 324 -4.04 -24.17 -10.82
N SER A 325 -3.13 -23.46 -11.51
CA SER A 325 -2.00 -22.74 -10.90
C SER A 325 -2.24 -21.22 -11.05
N ILE A 326 -2.37 -20.53 -9.93
CA ILE A 326 -2.59 -19.08 -9.87
C ILE A 326 -1.40 -18.46 -9.12
N SER A 327 -0.71 -17.53 -9.78
CA SER A 327 0.40 -16.77 -9.18
C SER A 327 0.00 -15.31 -9.03
N ASP A 328 0.03 -14.82 -7.78
CA ASP A 328 -0.35 -13.45 -7.51
C ASP A 328 0.49 -12.82 -6.39
N ARG A 329 0.43 -11.48 -6.27
CA ARG A 329 1.12 -10.72 -5.24
C ARG A 329 0.35 -10.77 -3.93
N LEU A 330 1.04 -10.97 -2.82
CA LEU A 330 0.48 -10.79 -1.48
C LEU A 330 0.26 -9.30 -1.22
N THR A 331 -0.99 -8.88 -1.22
CA THR A 331 -1.39 -7.48 -1.02
C THR A 331 -1.66 -7.16 0.44
N GLU A 332 -2.05 -8.17 1.21
CA GLU A 332 -2.40 -8.00 2.63
C GLU A 332 -2.06 -9.27 3.41
N CYS A 333 -1.72 -9.12 4.68
CA CYS A 333 -1.63 -10.22 5.63
C CYS A 333 -2.13 -9.78 6.99
N THR A 334 -3.19 -10.43 7.50
CA THR A 334 -3.65 -10.24 8.87
C THR A 334 -2.96 -11.25 9.77
N LEU A 335 -2.21 -10.75 10.75
CA LEU A 335 -1.62 -11.53 11.83
C LEU A 335 -2.44 -11.29 13.08
N SER A 336 -2.98 -12.33 13.68
CA SER A 336 -3.76 -12.24 14.92
C SER A 336 -3.21 -13.16 15.99
N TRP A 337 -3.26 -12.68 17.22
CA TRP A 337 -2.91 -13.48 18.40
C TRP A 337 -3.86 -13.16 19.54
N THR A 338 -4.34 -14.21 20.19
CA THR A 338 -5.09 -14.12 21.43
C THR A 338 -4.55 -15.18 22.41
N LYS A 339 -4.76 -14.95 23.72
CA LYS A 339 -4.27 -15.87 24.75
C LYS A 339 -4.85 -17.27 24.61
N ASP A 340 -6.12 -17.38 24.23
CA ASP A 340 -6.86 -18.64 24.15
C ASP A 340 -6.90 -19.21 22.72
N GLY A 341 -6.87 -18.34 21.71
CA GLY A 341 -6.97 -18.73 20.28
C GLY A 341 -5.64 -18.97 19.57
N GLY A 342 -4.50 -18.67 20.23
CA GLY A 342 -3.19 -18.84 19.62
C GLY A 342 -2.85 -17.78 18.59
N PHE A 343 -1.92 -18.10 17.69
CA PHE A 343 -1.45 -17.24 16.61
C PHE A 343 -2.01 -17.74 15.27
N GLU A 344 -2.43 -16.79 14.45
CA GLU A 344 -2.99 -17.05 13.14
C GLU A 344 -2.49 -16.00 12.12
N ALA A 345 -2.14 -16.46 10.93
CA ALA A 345 -1.78 -15.61 9.80
C ALA A 345 -2.74 -15.85 8.63
N ARG A 346 -3.33 -14.77 8.12
CA ARG A 346 -4.29 -14.80 7.00
C ARG A 346 -3.78 -13.90 5.88
N PRO A 347 -2.91 -14.40 4.99
CA PRO A 347 -2.46 -13.66 3.83
C PRO A 347 -3.56 -13.60 2.77
N ARG A 348 -3.55 -12.50 2.02
CA ARG A 348 -4.40 -12.28 0.86
C ARG A 348 -3.54 -11.88 -0.32
N ALA A 349 -3.80 -12.46 -1.49
CA ALA A 349 -3.14 -12.10 -2.73
C ALA A 349 -4.15 -11.53 -3.74
N GLY A 350 -3.65 -10.70 -4.69
CA GLY A 350 -4.45 -10.10 -5.75
C GLY A 350 -5.21 -8.83 -5.37
N ALA A 351 -5.77 -8.19 -6.39
CA ALA A 351 -6.44 -6.89 -6.27
C ALA A 351 -7.94 -6.98 -5.95
N ARG A 352 -8.55 -8.19 -6.01
CA ARG A 352 -9.99 -8.35 -5.85
C ARG A 352 -10.37 -8.49 -4.37
N SER A 353 -11.31 -7.66 -3.92
CA SER A 353 -12.04 -7.86 -2.67
C SER A 353 -13.34 -8.60 -2.97
N GLU A 354 -13.55 -9.75 -2.34
CA GLU A 354 -14.84 -10.45 -2.38
C GLU A 354 -15.90 -9.80 -1.48
N ASP A 355 -15.51 -8.82 -0.65
CA ASP A 355 -16.43 -8.05 0.19
C ASP A 355 -17.09 -6.92 -0.62
N PRO A 356 -18.40 -7.03 -0.94
CA PRO A 356 -19.11 -6.00 -1.69
C PRO A 356 -19.10 -4.63 -1.01
N SER A 357 -19.08 -4.61 0.33
CA SER A 357 -19.03 -3.37 1.12
C SER A 357 -17.69 -2.66 0.95
N ARG A 358 -16.60 -3.43 0.89
CA ARG A 358 -15.25 -2.90 0.66
C ARG A 358 -15.09 -2.43 -0.79
N ALA A 359 -15.60 -3.20 -1.77
CA ALA A 359 -15.61 -2.80 -3.17
C ALA A 359 -16.40 -1.50 -3.40
N LEU A 360 -17.54 -1.32 -2.70
CA LEU A 360 -18.31 -0.08 -2.72
C LEU A 360 -17.55 1.08 -2.07
N ALA A 361 -16.94 0.85 -0.90
CA ALA A 361 -16.13 1.86 -0.23
C ALA A 361 -14.95 2.32 -1.10
N ASP A 362 -14.26 1.40 -1.74
CA ASP A 362 -13.16 1.69 -2.67
C ASP A 362 -13.64 2.45 -3.90
N ALA A 363 -14.83 2.13 -4.43
CA ALA A 363 -15.44 2.87 -5.54
C ALA A 363 -15.82 4.30 -5.15
N VAL A 364 -16.42 4.50 -3.98
CA VAL A 364 -16.75 5.84 -3.43
C VAL A 364 -15.49 6.67 -3.20
N MET A 365 -14.43 6.06 -2.65
CA MET A 365 -13.15 6.72 -2.44
C MET A 365 -12.47 7.12 -3.77
N ARG A 366 -12.58 6.30 -4.81
CA ARG A 366 -12.10 6.64 -6.16
C ARG A 366 -12.80 7.85 -6.74
N ILE A 367 -14.15 7.87 -6.68
CA ILE A 367 -14.95 9.01 -7.16
C ILE A 367 -14.57 10.29 -6.42
N ALA A 368 -14.44 10.23 -5.10
CA ALA A 368 -14.07 11.38 -4.27
C ALA A 368 -12.66 11.90 -4.62
N ARG A 369 -11.69 11.01 -4.86
CA ARG A 369 -10.34 11.38 -5.32
C ARG A 369 -10.36 12.03 -6.70
N GLY A 370 -11.08 11.45 -7.66
CA GLY A 370 -11.18 11.98 -9.02
C GLY A 370 -11.80 13.39 -9.07
N ILE A 371 -12.77 13.69 -8.19
CA ILE A 371 -13.35 15.03 -8.05
C ILE A 371 -12.32 16.00 -7.45
N ARG A 372 -11.62 15.60 -6.39
CA ARG A 372 -10.61 16.43 -5.73
C ARG A 372 -9.44 16.74 -6.67
N ASN A 373 -8.94 15.75 -7.41
CA ASN A 373 -7.82 15.93 -8.32
C ASN A 373 -8.17 16.87 -9.47
N ARG A 374 -9.37 16.77 -10.05
CA ARG A 374 -9.86 17.73 -11.06
C ARG A 374 -9.93 19.16 -10.53
N ASN A 375 -10.36 19.35 -9.29
CA ASN A 375 -10.42 20.67 -8.67
C ASN A 375 -9.02 21.24 -8.34
N ALA A 376 -8.02 20.40 -8.18
CA ALA A 376 -6.64 20.83 -7.93
C ALA A 376 -5.88 21.16 -9.23
N GLU A 377 -6.34 20.69 -10.38
CA GLU A 377 -5.75 20.91 -11.71
C GLU A 377 -6.40 22.09 -12.47
N ALA A 378 -7.58 22.54 -12.02
CA ALA A 378 -8.26 23.73 -12.52
C ALA A 378 -7.72 25.00 -11.85
#